data_5961fe7fb2aa690f4400bdf9e4363084
#
_entry.id   5961fe7fb2aa690f4400bdf9e4363084
#
_cell.length_a   1.000
_cell.length_b   1.000
_cell.length_c   1.000
_cell.angle_alpha   90.00
_cell.angle_beta   90.00
_cell.angle_gamma   90.00
#
_symmetry.space_group_name_H-M   'P 1'
#
loop_
_entity.id
_entity.type
_entity.pdbx_description
1 polymer ?
#
loop_
_entity_poly.entity_id
_entity_poly.type
_entity_poly.pdbx_seq_one_letter_code
_entity_poly.pdbx_strand_id
1 'polypeptide(L)'
;MPTPHGLFRLRPVALPRDLALIAGWMNDPEVAAFWELAGPPEVTEAHVRAQTDGDGRSVPCLGLLDGRPMSYWEIYRADHDVLTPYYPARPYDVGIHLLLGGGTDRGRGLGTELLRAVTSLILAHRPCTSRVLAEPDVRNVRSVAAFLRAGYRKDRELELPGKRAALMIRDRAPTPPA
;
A
#
# COMPACT_ATOMS: atom_id res chain seq x y z
N MET A 1 -16.48 -1.43 1.46
CA MET A 1 -16.30 -0.50 2.59
C MET A 1 -16.89 0.86 2.18
N PRO A 2 -17.88 1.39 2.89
CA PRO A 2 -18.34 2.75 2.63
C PRO A 2 -17.24 3.76 2.99
N THR A 3 -17.08 4.78 2.17
CA THR A 3 -16.18 5.92 2.40
C THR A 3 -16.93 7.22 2.10
N PRO A 4 -16.43 8.39 2.52
CA PRO A 4 -17.03 9.67 2.14
C PRO A 4 -17.08 9.94 0.62
N HIS A 5 -16.32 9.15 -0.16
CA HIS A 5 -16.19 9.31 -1.61
C HIS A 5 -16.95 8.24 -2.41
N GLY A 6 -17.62 7.28 -1.75
CA GLY A 6 -18.33 6.18 -2.39
C GLY A 6 -17.99 4.81 -1.81
N LEU A 7 -18.46 3.75 -2.46
CA LEU A 7 -18.23 2.38 -2.04
C LEU A 7 -16.87 1.87 -2.53
N PHE A 8 -15.91 1.78 -1.61
CA PHE A 8 -14.59 1.25 -1.91
C PHE A 8 -14.52 -0.27 -1.73
N ARG A 9 -13.89 -0.95 -2.67
CA ARG A 9 -13.63 -2.40 -2.64
C ARG A 9 -12.18 -2.68 -3.03
N LEU A 10 -11.57 -3.66 -2.34
CA LEU A 10 -10.33 -4.29 -2.78
C LEU A 10 -10.67 -5.62 -3.45
N ARG A 11 -10.01 -5.91 -4.56
CA ARG A 11 -9.97 -7.26 -5.12
C ARG A 11 -8.53 -7.62 -5.52
N PRO A 12 -8.14 -8.90 -5.42
CA PRO A 12 -6.85 -9.35 -5.94
C PRO A 12 -6.70 -9.01 -7.43
N VAL A 13 -5.46 -8.69 -7.82
CA VAL A 13 -5.11 -8.52 -9.22
C VAL A 13 -5.28 -9.84 -9.96
N ALA A 14 -5.77 -9.79 -11.19
CA ALA A 14 -5.89 -10.93 -12.07
C ALA A 14 -5.17 -10.66 -13.40
N LEU A 15 -4.05 -11.32 -13.63
CA LEU A 15 -3.34 -11.29 -14.90
C LEU A 15 -3.96 -12.27 -15.89
N PRO A 16 -3.97 -11.96 -17.20
CA PRO A 16 -3.45 -10.72 -17.81
C PRO A 16 -4.45 -9.54 -17.78
N ARG A 17 -5.70 -9.73 -17.32
CA ARG A 17 -6.81 -8.76 -17.41
C ARG A 17 -6.44 -7.35 -16.93
N ASP A 18 -5.74 -7.26 -15.80
CA ASP A 18 -5.46 -5.99 -15.13
C ASP A 18 -4.11 -5.37 -15.53
N LEU A 19 -3.30 -6.10 -16.33
CA LEU A 19 -1.93 -5.70 -16.65
C LEU A 19 -1.85 -4.32 -17.31
N ALA A 20 -2.60 -4.11 -18.38
CA ALA A 20 -2.53 -2.87 -19.14
C ALA A 20 -2.87 -1.63 -18.29
N LEU A 21 -3.83 -1.77 -17.36
CA LEU A 21 -4.23 -0.71 -16.47
C LEU A 21 -3.12 -0.39 -15.46
N ILE A 22 -2.55 -1.41 -14.82
CA ILE A 22 -1.49 -1.23 -13.81
C ILE A 22 -0.22 -0.69 -14.48
N ALA A 23 0.19 -1.23 -15.62
CA ALA A 23 1.33 -0.75 -16.39
C ALA A 23 1.15 0.72 -16.82
N GLY A 24 -0.07 1.11 -17.22
CA GLY A 24 -0.38 2.51 -17.49
C GLY A 24 -0.16 3.42 -16.27
N TRP A 25 -0.53 2.97 -15.08
CA TRP A 25 -0.29 3.73 -13.84
C TRP A 25 1.19 3.76 -13.44
N MET A 26 1.92 2.65 -13.61
CA MET A 26 3.36 2.59 -13.32
C MET A 26 4.18 3.50 -14.23
N ASN A 27 3.69 3.79 -15.44
CA ASN A 27 4.31 4.72 -16.39
C ASN A 27 3.88 6.18 -16.20
N ASP A 28 2.95 6.49 -15.29
CA ASP A 28 2.67 7.88 -14.91
C ASP A 28 3.91 8.47 -14.22
N PRO A 29 4.45 9.62 -14.67
CA PRO A 29 5.68 10.19 -14.10
C PRO A 29 5.63 10.42 -12.59
N GLU A 30 4.47 10.80 -12.02
CA GLU A 30 4.32 10.99 -10.57
C GLU A 30 4.36 9.66 -9.78
N VAL A 31 4.01 8.54 -10.42
CA VAL A 31 4.12 7.18 -9.86
C VAL A 31 5.53 6.63 -10.08
N ALA A 32 6.03 6.72 -11.31
CA ALA A 32 7.34 6.22 -11.71
C ALA A 32 8.48 6.75 -10.83
N ALA A 33 8.37 8.01 -10.39
CA ALA A 33 9.35 8.65 -9.52
C ALA A 33 9.58 7.94 -8.18
N PHE A 34 8.65 7.07 -7.73
CA PHE A 34 8.69 6.39 -6.43
C PHE A 34 8.51 4.88 -6.51
N TRP A 35 7.89 4.37 -7.57
CA TRP A 35 7.69 2.93 -7.76
C TRP A 35 8.79 2.29 -8.60
N GLU A 36 9.46 3.09 -9.45
CA GLU A 36 10.60 2.67 -10.29
C GLU A 36 10.28 1.46 -11.20
N LEU A 37 9.00 1.33 -11.60
CA LEU A 37 8.47 0.24 -12.43
C LEU A 37 8.00 0.75 -13.81
N ALA A 38 8.43 1.95 -14.22
CA ALA A 38 8.18 2.46 -15.56
C ALA A 38 8.91 1.61 -16.60
N GLY A 39 8.25 1.36 -17.72
CA GLY A 39 8.81 0.56 -18.81
C GLY A 39 7.72 -0.17 -19.60
N PRO A 40 8.11 -1.14 -20.43
CA PRO A 40 7.15 -1.97 -21.15
C PRO A 40 6.32 -2.82 -20.16
N PRO A 41 5.12 -3.30 -20.60
CA PRO A 41 4.20 -4.02 -19.70
C PRO A 41 4.81 -5.21 -18.97
N GLU A 42 5.81 -5.84 -19.54
CA GLU A 42 6.53 -7.00 -18.98
C GLU A 42 7.23 -6.67 -17.65
N VAL A 43 7.65 -5.42 -17.44
CA VAL A 43 8.22 -4.96 -16.16
C VAL A 43 7.17 -5.04 -15.06
N THR A 44 5.99 -4.49 -15.31
CA THR A 44 4.86 -4.56 -14.39
C THR A 44 4.38 -6.01 -14.21
N GLU A 45 4.32 -6.80 -15.28
CA GLU A 45 3.92 -8.21 -15.21
C GLU A 45 4.86 -9.02 -14.33
N ALA A 46 6.16 -8.89 -14.51
CA ALA A 46 7.16 -9.59 -13.70
C ALA A 46 7.02 -9.22 -12.21
N HIS A 47 6.83 -7.94 -11.90
CA HIS A 47 6.65 -7.47 -10.53
C HIS A 47 5.37 -8.04 -9.88
N VAL A 48 4.24 -8.05 -10.59
CA VAL A 48 2.98 -8.59 -10.08
C VAL A 48 3.07 -10.12 -9.95
N ARG A 49 3.66 -10.83 -10.93
CA ARG A 49 3.83 -12.29 -10.86
C ARG A 49 4.69 -12.72 -9.68
N ALA A 50 5.77 -12.01 -9.38
CA ALA A 50 6.61 -12.30 -8.22
C ALA A 50 5.82 -12.36 -6.91
N GLN A 51 4.70 -11.63 -6.83
CA GLN A 51 3.81 -11.63 -5.67
C GLN A 51 2.68 -12.67 -5.78
N THR A 52 2.06 -12.83 -6.97
CA THR A 52 0.93 -13.75 -7.16
C THR A 52 1.35 -15.22 -7.21
N ASP A 53 2.52 -15.49 -7.79
CA ASP A 53 3.07 -16.85 -7.96
C ASP A 53 3.96 -17.25 -6.77
N GLY A 54 4.13 -16.35 -5.80
CA GLY A 54 4.91 -16.54 -4.59
C GLY A 54 4.19 -17.36 -3.52
N ASP A 55 4.69 -17.25 -2.30
CA ASP A 55 4.22 -18.03 -1.13
C ASP A 55 2.98 -17.42 -0.43
N GLY A 56 2.30 -16.48 -1.06
CA GLY A 56 1.12 -15.80 -0.53
C GLY A 56 1.42 -14.75 0.56
N ARG A 57 2.68 -14.41 0.79
CA ARG A 57 3.06 -13.37 1.75
C ARG A 57 2.77 -11.97 1.27
N SER A 58 2.63 -11.75 -0.03
CA SER A 58 2.21 -10.50 -0.65
C SER A 58 0.98 -10.73 -1.53
N VAL A 59 0.00 -9.84 -1.43
CA VAL A 59 -1.23 -9.91 -2.21
C VAL A 59 -1.41 -8.57 -2.92
N PRO A 60 -1.11 -8.51 -4.23
CA PRO A 60 -1.38 -7.33 -5.03
C PRO A 60 -2.90 -7.22 -5.28
N CYS A 61 -3.44 -6.02 -5.06
CA CYS A 61 -4.88 -5.75 -5.17
C CYS A 61 -5.15 -4.51 -6.02
N LEU A 62 -6.30 -4.51 -6.71
CA LEU A 62 -6.91 -3.29 -7.23
C LEU A 62 -7.93 -2.75 -6.24
N GLY A 63 -7.87 -1.45 -6.00
CA GLY A 63 -8.91 -0.71 -5.29
C GLY A 63 -9.89 -0.09 -6.29
N LEU A 64 -11.17 -0.36 -6.06
CA LEU A 64 -12.27 0.13 -6.88
C LEU A 64 -13.14 1.08 -6.05
N LEU A 65 -13.45 2.25 -6.60
CA LEU A 65 -14.42 3.18 -6.03
C LEU A 65 -15.65 3.20 -6.93
N ASP A 66 -16.81 2.83 -6.38
CA ASP A 66 -18.06 2.63 -7.13
C ASP A 66 -17.90 1.77 -8.40
N GLY A 67 -17.09 0.71 -8.29
CA GLY A 67 -16.79 -0.22 -9.36
C GLY A 67 -15.69 0.23 -10.34
N ARG A 68 -15.25 1.49 -10.31
CA ARG A 68 -14.18 2.02 -11.16
C ARG A 68 -12.81 1.73 -10.51
N PRO A 69 -11.89 1.02 -11.16
CA PRO A 69 -10.52 0.87 -10.67
C PRO A 69 -9.84 2.23 -10.57
N MET A 70 -9.18 2.49 -9.42
CA MET A 70 -8.58 3.80 -9.18
C MET A 70 -7.30 3.76 -8.35
N SER A 71 -6.92 2.60 -7.81
CA SER A 71 -5.71 2.44 -7.01
C SER A 71 -5.15 1.03 -7.12
N TYR A 72 -3.84 0.89 -6.93
CA TYR A 72 -3.16 -0.38 -6.80
C TYR A 72 -2.55 -0.47 -5.39
N TRP A 73 -2.59 -1.66 -4.82
CA TRP A 73 -2.17 -1.96 -3.46
C TRP A 73 -1.31 -3.20 -3.43
N GLU A 74 -0.35 -3.22 -2.54
CA GLU A 74 0.35 -4.42 -2.12
C GLU A 74 0.16 -4.56 -0.62
N ILE A 75 -0.35 -5.71 -0.18
CA ILE A 75 -0.56 -6.03 1.24
C ILE A 75 0.32 -7.22 1.55
N TYR A 76 1.35 -7.02 2.34
CA TYR A 76 2.39 -8.02 2.52
C TYR A 76 2.75 -8.27 3.99
N ARG A 77 3.40 -9.40 4.26
CA ARG A 77 3.95 -9.78 5.57
C ARG A 77 5.28 -9.06 5.78
N ALA A 78 5.25 -7.92 6.48
CA ALA A 78 6.44 -7.10 6.69
C ALA A 78 7.48 -7.78 7.60
N ASP A 79 7.06 -8.72 8.45
CA ASP A 79 7.93 -9.54 9.29
C ASP A 79 8.68 -10.65 8.53
N HIS A 80 8.41 -10.81 7.25
CA HIS A 80 9.09 -11.72 6.32
C HIS A 80 9.63 -11.02 5.07
N ASP A 81 9.65 -9.69 5.09
CA ASP A 81 10.07 -8.84 3.98
C ASP A 81 11.55 -8.42 4.10
N VAL A 82 12.11 -7.90 3.02
CA VAL A 82 13.45 -7.29 3.00
C VAL A 82 13.57 -6.10 3.96
N LEU A 83 12.45 -5.55 4.40
CA LEU A 83 12.37 -4.50 5.42
C LEU A 83 12.77 -4.98 6.82
N THR A 84 12.64 -6.29 7.11
CA THR A 84 12.82 -6.87 8.45
C THR A 84 14.15 -6.48 9.15
N PRO A 85 15.31 -6.41 8.46
CA PRO A 85 16.56 -6.03 9.12
C PRO A 85 16.66 -4.56 9.54
N TYR A 86 15.75 -3.69 9.03
CA TYR A 86 15.85 -2.24 9.20
C TYR A 86 14.98 -1.69 10.33
N TYR A 87 14.12 -2.52 10.93
CA TYR A 87 13.23 -2.08 12.02
C TYR A 87 12.99 -3.22 13.03
N PRO A 88 12.55 -2.94 14.26
CA PRO A 88 12.19 -3.97 15.23
C PRO A 88 10.87 -4.66 14.82
N ALA A 89 11.00 -5.65 13.92
CA ALA A 89 9.88 -6.41 13.40
C ALA A 89 9.15 -7.16 14.51
N ARG A 90 7.82 -7.24 14.40
CA ARG A 90 6.97 -8.07 15.28
C ARG A 90 6.29 -9.14 14.45
N PRO A 91 6.02 -10.33 15.03
CA PRO A 91 5.23 -11.34 14.34
C PRO A 91 3.91 -10.77 13.82
N TYR A 92 3.56 -11.15 12.60
CA TYR A 92 2.33 -10.71 11.91
C TYR A 92 2.25 -9.21 11.58
N ASP A 93 3.37 -8.48 11.57
CA ASP A 93 3.43 -7.15 10.99
C ASP A 93 2.97 -7.20 9.54
N VAL A 94 2.09 -6.28 9.16
CA VAL A 94 1.58 -6.15 7.79
C VAL A 94 2.07 -4.85 7.19
N GLY A 95 2.71 -4.94 6.03
CA GLY A 95 3.10 -3.79 5.22
C GLY A 95 2.04 -3.47 4.16
N ILE A 96 1.94 -2.22 3.78
CA ILE A 96 1.11 -1.78 2.65
C ILE A 96 1.83 -0.79 1.76
N HIS A 97 1.70 -1.00 0.44
CA HIS A 97 2.02 0.00 -0.56
C HIS A 97 0.72 0.46 -1.24
N LEU A 98 0.68 1.72 -1.67
CA LEU A 98 -0.45 2.33 -2.36
C LEU A 98 0.03 3.25 -3.48
N LEU A 99 -0.56 3.10 -4.67
CA LEU A 99 -0.61 4.18 -5.67
C LEU A 99 -2.05 4.54 -6.01
N LEU A 100 -2.30 5.80 -6.32
CA LEU A 100 -3.53 6.30 -6.93
C LEU A 100 -3.31 6.42 -8.44
N GLY A 101 -4.14 5.72 -9.21
CA GLY A 101 -3.90 5.52 -10.64
C GLY A 101 -4.19 6.72 -11.53
N GLY A 102 -5.15 7.56 -11.18
CA GLY A 102 -5.55 8.71 -12.00
C GLY A 102 -5.11 10.06 -11.42
N GLY A 103 -4.58 10.97 -12.26
CA GLY A 103 -4.24 12.33 -11.82
C GLY A 103 -5.43 13.06 -11.17
N THR A 104 -6.64 12.83 -11.65
CA THR A 104 -7.89 13.39 -11.11
C THR A 104 -8.28 12.86 -9.73
N ASP A 105 -7.74 11.70 -9.33
CA ASP A 105 -8.01 11.09 -8.03
C ASP A 105 -7.02 11.56 -6.94
N ARG A 106 -5.96 12.27 -7.34
CA ARG A 106 -4.92 12.78 -6.44
C ARG A 106 -5.28 14.18 -5.90
N GLY A 107 -4.67 14.56 -4.77
CA GLY A 107 -4.83 15.90 -4.19
C GLY A 107 -6.17 16.19 -3.49
N ARG A 108 -7.10 15.24 -3.46
CA ARG A 108 -8.48 15.39 -2.93
C ARG A 108 -8.71 14.76 -1.56
N GLY A 109 -7.64 14.36 -0.87
CA GLY A 109 -7.74 13.66 0.42
C GLY A 109 -8.07 12.17 0.31
N LEU A 110 -8.39 11.68 -0.89
CA LEU A 110 -8.84 10.31 -1.14
C LEU A 110 -7.84 9.27 -0.63
N GLY A 111 -6.53 9.44 -0.87
CA GLY A 111 -5.51 8.53 -0.36
C GLY A 111 -5.55 8.35 1.16
N THR A 112 -5.82 9.42 1.91
CA THR A 112 -5.97 9.36 3.38
C THR A 112 -7.15 8.50 3.79
N GLU A 113 -8.31 8.68 3.16
CA GLU A 113 -9.52 7.90 3.47
C GLU A 113 -9.35 6.42 3.10
N LEU A 114 -8.73 6.14 1.95
CA LEU A 114 -8.47 4.77 1.54
C LEU A 114 -7.46 4.07 2.46
N LEU A 115 -6.41 4.77 2.90
CA LEU A 115 -5.47 4.25 3.90
C LEU A 115 -6.19 3.88 5.21
N ARG A 116 -7.09 4.74 5.70
CA ARG A 116 -7.91 4.44 6.88
C ARG A 116 -8.77 3.19 6.68
N ALA A 117 -9.48 3.12 5.56
CA ALA A 117 -10.38 2.02 5.24
C ALA A 117 -9.63 0.69 5.12
N VAL A 118 -8.53 0.66 4.36
CA VAL A 118 -7.73 -0.57 4.14
C VAL A 118 -7.04 -1.01 5.43
N THR A 119 -6.48 -0.09 6.20
CA THR A 119 -5.87 -0.43 7.50
C THR A 119 -6.90 -1.01 8.46
N SER A 120 -8.09 -0.42 8.54
CA SER A 120 -9.18 -0.93 9.37
C SER A 120 -9.63 -2.33 8.91
N LEU A 121 -9.72 -2.56 7.60
CA LEU A 121 -10.02 -3.88 7.03
C LEU A 121 -8.97 -4.92 7.41
N ILE A 122 -7.68 -4.60 7.27
CA ILE A 122 -6.58 -5.49 7.63
C ILE A 122 -6.67 -5.86 9.11
N LEU A 123 -6.79 -4.87 9.98
CA LEU A 123 -6.87 -5.09 11.41
C LEU A 123 -8.13 -5.87 11.83
N ALA A 124 -9.26 -5.69 11.15
CA ALA A 124 -10.49 -6.43 11.43
C ALA A 124 -10.37 -7.92 11.04
N HIS A 125 -9.72 -8.23 9.91
CA HIS A 125 -9.68 -9.60 9.36
C HIS A 125 -8.40 -10.38 9.73
N ARG A 126 -7.42 -9.73 10.35
CA ARG A 126 -6.15 -10.36 10.78
C ARG A 126 -5.95 -10.14 12.28
N PRO A 127 -6.60 -10.91 13.15
CA PRO A 127 -6.59 -10.65 14.61
C PRO A 127 -5.18 -10.71 15.22
N CYS A 128 -4.26 -11.50 14.67
CA CYS A 128 -2.87 -11.58 15.13
C CYS A 128 -2.02 -10.37 14.74
N THR A 129 -2.47 -9.54 13.76
CA THR A 129 -1.75 -8.34 13.34
C THR A 129 -1.92 -7.24 14.38
N SER A 130 -0.83 -6.85 15.01
CA SER A 130 -0.85 -5.78 16.04
C SER A 130 -0.62 -4.40 15.43
N ARG A 131 0.00 -4.31 14.24
CA ARG A 131 0.28 -3.04 13.55
C ARG A 131 0.37 -3.20 12.05
N VAL A 132 0.05 -2.09 11.36
CA VAL A 132 0.21 -1.95 9.91
C VAL A 132 1.29 -0.91 9.64
N LEU A 133 2.18 -1.21 8.69
CA LEU A 133 3.37 -0.44 8.36
C LEU A 133 3.32 0.07 6.92
N ALA A 134 4.12 1.10 6.66
CA ALA A 134 4.50 1.54 5.33
C ALA A 134 5.85 2.25 5.39
N GLU A 135 6.57 2.29 4.27
CA GLU A 135 7.89 2.93 4.19
C GLU A 135 8.01 3.82 2.93
N PRO A 136 7.14 4.86 2.80
CA PRO A 136 7.26 5.79 1.69
C PRO A 136 8.61 6.50 1.69
N ASP A 137 9.12 6.77 0.49
CA ASP A 137 10.30 7.63 0.30
C ASP A 137 10.07 8.98 1.00
N VAL A 138 11.05 9.47 1.75
CA VAL A 138 10.95 10.76 2.47
C VAL A 138 10.71 11.94 1.52
N ARG A 139 11.13 11.83 0.25
CA ARG A 139 10.88 12.82 -0.80
C ARG A 139 9.41 12.86 -1.22
N ASN A 140 8.66 11.77 -1.02
CA ASN A 140 7.24 11.70 -1.30
C ASN A 140 6.42 12.34 -0.17
N VAL A 141 6.56 13.66 -0.02
CA VAL A 141 5.90 14.41 1.06
C VAL A 141 4.37 14.26 1.04
N ARG A 142 3.77 14.03 -0.14
CA ARG A 142 2.32 13.79 -0.29
C ARG A 142 1.92 12.46 0.36
N SER A 143 2.70 11.40 0.12
CA SER A 143 2.47 10.08 0.71
C SER A 143 2.64 10.13 2.23
N VAL A 144 3.78 10.65 2.71
CA VAL A 144 4.05 10.79 4.16
C VAL A 144 2.91 11.55 4.85
N ALA A 145 2.48 12.68 4.28
CA ALA A 145 1.37 13.48 4.83
C ALA A 145 0.02 12.71 4.81
N ALA A 146 -0.23 11.88 3.79
CA ALA A 146 -1.45 11.05 3.72
C ALA A 146 -1.46 9.99 4.83
N PHE A 147 -0.34 9.31 5.07
CA PHE A 147 -0.20 8.37 6.18
C PHE A 147 -0.40 9.04 7.53
N LEU A 148 0.23 10.20 7.78
CA LEU A 148 0.04 10.94 9.03
C LEU A 148 -1.44 11.28 9.25
N ARG A 149 -2.12 11.84 8.24
CA ARG A 149 -3.56 12.14 8.32
C ARG A 149 -4.43 10.89 8.46
N ALA A 150 -3.97 9.73 7.97
CA ALA A 150 -4.65 8.45 8.16
C ALA A 150 -4.46 7.84 9.56
N GLY A 151 -3.72 8.52 10.45
CA GLY A 151 -3.51 8.09 11.82
C GLY A 151 -2.29 7.18 12.02
N TYR A 152 -1.38 7.16 11.05
CA TYR A 152 -0.06 6.58 11.24
C TYR A 152 0.84 7.59 11.95
N ARG A 153 1.76 7.10 12.78
CA ARG A 153 2.88 7.89 13.29
C ARG A 153 4.13 7.62 12.46
N LYS A 154 4.94 8.62 12.24
CA LYS A 154 6.31 8.44 11.73
C LYS A 154 7.17 7.96 12.89
N ASP A 155 7.71 6.76 12.79
CA ASP A 155 8.56 6.17 13.84
C ASP A 155 10.00 6.66 13.70
N ARG A 156 10.58 6.45 12.54
CA ARG A 156 11.97 6.83 12.20
C ARG A 156 12.15 6.91 10.71
N GLU A 157 13.35 7.29 10.29
CA GLU A 157 13.79 7.15 8.90
C GLU A 157 14.70 5.93 8.78
N LEU A 158 14.60 5.26 7.64
CA LEU A 158 15.35 4.04 7.31
C LEU A 158 16.18 4.32 6.05
N GLU A 159 17.44 3.91 6.08
CA GLU A 159 18.28 3.85 4.88
C GLU A 159 18.08 2.48 4.23
N LEU A 160 17.20 2.41 3.23
CA LEU A 160 16.92 1.20 2.47
C LEU A 160 17.73 1.19 1.16
N PRO A 161 17.97 0.01 0.56
CA PRO A 161 18.53 -0.05 -0.78
C PRO A 161 17.69 0.79 -1.76
N GLY A 162 18.33 1.81 -2.37
CA GLY A 162 17.69 2.69 -3.37
C GLY A 162 16.86 3.85 -2.83
N LYS A 163 16.47 3.89 -1.55
CA LYS A 163 15.70 5.00 -1.00
C LYS A 163 15.94 5.26 0.49
N ARG A 164 15.81 6.51 0.90
CA ARG A 164 15.61 6.87 2.30
C ARG A 164 14.11 6.94 2.57
N ALA A 165 13.62 6.11 3.49
CA ALA A 165 12.20 5.93 3.73
C ALA A 165 11.76 6.42 5.11
N ALA A 166 10.53 6.91 5.22
CA ALA A 166 9.88 7.19 6.49
C ALA A 166 9.11 5.94 6.95
N LEU A 167 9.53 5.30 8.04
CA LEU A 167 8.77 4.20 8.63
C LEU A 167 7.50 4.75 9.29
N MET A 168 6.37 4.45 8.67
CA MET A 168 5.04 4.84 9.13
C MET A 168 4.39 3.65 9.82
N ILE A 169 3.87 3.83 11.03
CA ILE A 169 3.27 2.75 11.83
C ILE A 169 1.89 3.17 12.32
N ARG A 170 0.91 2.27 12.16
CA ARG A 170 -0.38 2.36 12.82
C ARG A 170 -0.62 1.12 13.66
N ASP A 171 -0.64 1.29 14.96
CA ASP A 171 -0.93 0.23 15.92
C ASP A 171 -2.43 -0.10 15.95
N ARG A 172 -2.76 -1.35 16.28
CA ARG A 172 -4.13 -1.72 16.65
C ARG A 172 -4.52 -0.97 17.91
N ALA A 173 -5.70 -0.38 17.91
CA ALA A 173 -6.25 0.19 19.13
C ALA A 173 -6.37 -0.88 20.24
N PRO A 174 -6.06 -0.55 21.50
CA PRO A 174 -6.33 -1.46 22.61
C PRO A 174 -7.80 -1.88 22.60
N THR A 175 -8.06 -3.16 22.85
CA THR A 175 -9.43 -3.62 23.09
C THR A 175 -9.91 -2.95 24.39
N PRO A 176 -11.10 -2.29 24.41
CA PRO A 176 -11.64 -1.78 25.66
C PRO A 176 -11.72 -2.91 26.70
N PRO A 177 -11.45 -2.64 27.97
CA PRO A 177 -11.72 -3.61 29.02
C PRO A 177 -13.18 -4.00 28.99
N ALA A 178 -13.45 -5.32 29.14
CA ALA A 178 -14.78 -5.87 29.22
C ALA A 178 -15.51 -5.38 30.48
#